data_be06f279317c3e63322e5ee9280ec641
#
_entry.id   be06f279317c3e63322e5ee9280ec641
#
_cell.length_a   1.000
_cell.length_b   1.000
_cell.length_c   1.000
_cell.angle_alpha   90.00
_cell.angle_beta   90.00
_cell.angle_gamma   90.00
#
_symmetry.space_group_name_H-M   'P 1'
#
loop_
_entity.id
_entity.type
_entity.pdbx_description
1 polymer ?
#
loop_
_entity_poly.entity_id
_entity_poly.type
_entity_poly.pdbx_seq_one_letter_code
_entity_poly.pdbx_strand_id
1 'polypeptide(L)'
;MTALIPFLKHLIARLLEPALRNVVYIQRRLTAFAIIAIVAFPLYWYVWAFVFPQRYESLTLRMVGTALFVPMLFSRHWPDWLKSWLPYYWYFSLLYSLPFFFTYMLLKNHGADVWIGSALVAVFVMILLLDWVTLIGQFVLGSGLAVLVYMLTSDVPLAAFERWDYLAIALFAVAAGAVSNYDSERIRIEQERAMLATAGSIAHELRTPLLSIRAGAAGLAHYLPALIEAHEMAQRSGLPVSPIRATHVDSRKGVLSRID
;
A
#
# COMPACT_ATOMS: atom_id res chain seq x y z
N MET A 1 27.62 -24.76 4.27
CA MET A 1 26.49 -24.24 5.08
C MET A 1 26.58 -22.73 5.37
N THR A 2 27.75 -22.11 5.44
CA THR A 2 27.94 -20.68 5.81
C THR A 2 27.51 -19.64 4.76
N ALA A 3 27.41 -20.00 3.49
CA ALA A 3 26.97 -19.07 2.42
C ALA A 3 25.45 -19.04 2.22
N LEU A 4 24.73 -20.06 2.68
CA LEU A 4 23.26 -20.16 2.49
C LEU A 4 22.50 -19.16 3.36
N ILE A 5 22.97 -18.90 4.57
CA ILE A 5 22.32 -17.99 5.52
C ILE A 5 22.31 -16.53 5.04
N PRO A 6 23.43 -15.94 4.58
CA PRO A 6 23.44 -14.59 4.03
C PRO A 6 22.65 -14.50 2.70
N PHE A 7 22.69 -15.52 1.86
CA PHE A 7 21.87 -15.59 0.64
C PHE A 7 20.38 -15.60 0.97
N LEU A 8 19.94 -16.43 1.94
CA LEU A 8 18.55 -16.47 2.40
C LEU A 8 18.11 -15.13 3.00
N LYS A 9 18.96 -14.51 3.84
CA LYS A 9 18.68 -13.17 4.40
C LYS A 9 18.53 -12.12 3.31
N HIS A 10 19.38 -12.14 2.30
CA HIS A 10 19.31 -11.17 1.18
C HIS A 10 18.10 -11.43 0.28
N LEU A 11 17.77 -12.70 0.04
CA LEU A 11 16.57 -13.09 -0.68
C LEU A 11 15.30 -12.67 0.08
N ILE A 12 15.22 -12.95 1.37
CA ILE A 12 14.10 -12.56 2.24
C ILE A 12 13.98 -11.03 2.32
N ALA A 13 15.09 -10.30 2.45
CA ALA A 13 15.07 -8.83 2.43
C ALA A 13 14.55 -8.30 1.09
N ARG A 14 15.00 -8.83 -0.05
CA ARG A 14 14.49 -8.45 -1.37
C ARG A 14 13.03 -8.80 -1.60
N LEU A 15 12.56 -9.93 -1.05
CA LEU A 15 11.17 -10.36 -1.15
C LEU A 15 10.24 -9.51 -0.26
N LEU A 16 10.75 -9.00 0.87
CA LEU A 16 9.97 -8.20 1.81
C LEU A 16 10.02 -6.68 1.50
N GLU A 17 11.04 -6.20 0.80
CA GLU A 17 11.22 -4.78 0.51
C GLU A 17 10.07 -4.16 -0.32
N PRO A 18 9.55 -4.79 -1.39
CA PRO A 18 8.36 -4.33 -2.10
C PRO A 18 7.11 -4.35 -1.22
N ALA A 19 7.00 -5.38 -0.40
CA ALA A 19 5.92 -5.56 0.55
C ALA A 19 5.85 -4.42 1.59
N LEU A 20 6.99 -3.97 2.09
CA LEU A 20 7.10 -2.90 3.07
C LEU A 20 6.77 -1.52 2.49
N ARG A 21 7.10 -1.27 1.22
CA ARG A 21 6.77 0.00 0.52
C ARG A 21 5.29 0.17 0.26
N ASN A 22 4.56 -0.92 0.06
CA ASN A 22 3.14 -0.90 -0.28
C ASN A 22 2.19 -0.66 0.92
N VAL A 23 2.68 -0.71 2.16
CA VAL A 23 1.84 -0.65 3.37
C VAL A 23 1.03 0.64 3.48
N VAL A 24 1.56 1.78 3.06
CA VAL A 24 0.84 3.07 3.12
C VAL A 24 -0.37 3.09 2.18
N TYR A 25 -0.26 2.47 1.01
CA TYR A 25 -1.39 2.33 0.05
C TYR A 25 -2.36 1.20 0.43
N ILE A 26 -1.86 0.19 1.13
CA ILE A 26 -2.62 -0.97 1.58
C ILE A 26 -3.61 -0.61 2.70
N GLN A 27 -3.37 0.43 3.49
CA GLN A 27 -4.12 0.70 4.73
C GLN A 27 -5.64 0.84 4.55
N ARG A 28 -6.12 1.41 3.43
CA ARG A 28 -7.57 1.44 3.14
C ARG A 28 -8.11 0.09 2.71
N ARG A 29 -7.33 -0.67 1.91
CA ARG A 29 -7.69 -2.01 1.45
C ARG A 29 -7.65 -3.04 2.59
N LEU A 30 -6.68 -2.90 3.52
CA LEU A 30 -6.55 -3.69 4.74
C LEU A 30 -7.83 -3.75 5.54
N THR A 31 -8.39 -2.59 5.88
CA THR A 31 -9.59 -2.52 6.72
C THR A 31 -10.79 -3.15 6.01
N ALA A 32 -11.00 -2.85 4.72
CA ALA A 32 -12.10 -3.41 3.96
C ALA A 32 -11.99 -4.93 3.83
N PHE A 33 -10.80 -5.45 3.51
CA PHE A 33 -10.56 -6.88 3.42
C PHE A 33 -10.71 -7.59 4.77
N ALA A 34 -10.23 -6.97 5.86
CA ALA A 34 -10.41 -7.51 7.20
C ALA A 34 -11.88 -7.64 7.59
N ILE A 35 -12.71 -6.64 7.29
CA ILE A 35 -14.16 -6.70 7.53
C ILE A 35 -14.78 -7.87 6.76
N ILE A 36 -14.46 -7.98 5.46
CA ILE A 36 -14.97 -9.07 4.62
C ILE A 36 -14.53 -10.43 5.19
N ALA A 37 -13.27 -10.59 5.55
CA ALA A 37 -12.74 -11.85 6.08
C ALA A 37 -13.40 -12.23 7.41
N ILE A 38 -13.55 -11.27 8.35
CA ILE A 38 -14.17 -11.50 9.65
C ILE A 38 -15.62 -12.00 9.50
N VAL A 39 -16.36 -11.48 8.53
CA VAL A 39 -17.73 -11.89 8.27
C VAL A 39 -17.77 -13.19 7.44
N ALA A 40 -16.93 -13.29 6.42
CA ALA A 40 -16.96 -14.40 5.48
C ALA A 40 -16.57 -15.74 6.14
N PHE A 41 -15.54 -15.78 6.99
CA PHE A 41 -15.10 -17.03 7.61
C PHE A 41 -16.21 -17.73 8.41
N PRO A 42 -16.87 -17.09 9.39
CA PRO A 42 -17.96 -17.74 10.13
C PRO A 42 -19.21 -17.95 9.27
N LEU A 43 -19.54 -17.02 8.35
CA LEU A 43 -20.68 -17.17 7.46
C LEU A 43 -20.53 -18.40 6.55
N TYR A 44 -19.38 -18.57 5.91
CA TYR A 44 -19.13 -19.71 5.05
C TYR A 44 -18.96 -21.02 5.82
N TRP A 45 -18.55 -20.97 7.11
CA TRP A 45 -18.66 -22.15 7.94
C TRP A 45 -20.11 -22.62 8.05
N TYR A 46 -21.02 -21.69 8.37
CA TYR A 46 -22.44 -22.03 8.44
C TYR A 46 -22.98 -22.60 7.10
N VAL A 47 -22.62 -21.97 5.99
CA VAL A 47 -23.04 -22.40 4.65
C VAL A 47 -22.55 -23.81 4.34
N TRP A 48 -21.27 -24.10 4.58
CA TRP A 48 -20.67 -25.39 4.22
C TRP A 48 -20.89 -26.50 5.27
N ALA A 49 -21.28 -26.14 6.47
CA ALA A 49 -21.63 -27.11 7.49
C ALA A 49 -23.14 -27.51 7.45
N PHE A 50 -24.03 -26.57 7.12
CA PHE A 50 -25.48 -26.78 7.27
C PHE A 50 -26.26 -26.61 5.96
N VAL A 51 -25.94 -25.67 5.08
CA VAL A 51 -26.69 -25.40 3.86
C VAL A 51 -26.26 -26.37 2.73
N PHE A 52 -24.94 -26.47 2.54
CA PHE A 52 -24.35 -27.40 1.54
C PHE A 52 -23.25 -28.24 2.22
N PRO A 53 -23.63 -29.24 3.02
CA PRO A 53 -22.70 -30.00 3.86
C PRO A 53 -21.54 -30.57 3.05
N GLN A 54 -20.29 -30.23 3.49
CA GLN A 54 -19.06 -30.73 2.93
C GLN A 54 -18.53 -31.89 3.75
N ARG A 55 -17.68 -32.74 3.15
CA ARG A 55 -17.07 -33.91 3.83
C ARG A 55 -16.25 -33.49 5.05
N TYR A 56 -15.53 -32.39 4.91
CA TYR A 56 -14.72 -31.82 5.97
C TYR A 56 -14.98 -30.32 6.07
N GLU A 57 -15.32 -29.87 7.26
CA GLU A 57 -15.43 -28.48 7.62
C GLU A 57 -14.94 -28.30 9.07
N SER A 58 -14.26 -27.17 9.33
CA SER A 58 -13.68 -26.91 10.65
C SER A 58 -13.95 -25.50 11.11
N LEU A 59 -14.78 -25.37 12.14
CA LEU A 59 -15.03 -24.10 12.79
C LEU A 59 -13.74 -23.51 13.38
N THR A 60 -12.89 -24.35 13.96
CA THR A 60 -11.64 -23.89 14.57
C THR A 60 -10.74 -23.20 13.57
N LEU A 61 -10.51 -23.80 12.38
CA LEU A 61 -9.69 -23.17 11.34
C LEU A 61 -10.29 -21.86 10.86
N ARG A 62 -11.60 -21.77 10.75
CA ARG A 62 -12.26 -20.53 10.35
C ARG A 62 -12.20 -19.47 11.44
N MET A 63 -12.33 -19.84 12.70
CA MET A 63 -12.19 -18.90 13.82
C MET A 63 -10.77 -18.38 13.95
N VAL A 64 -9.75 -19.20 13.69
CA VAL A 64 -8.36 -18.72 13.59
C VAL A 64 -8.24 -17.69 12.46
N GLY A 65 -8.80 -17.96 11.28
CA GLY A 65 -8.85 -16.99 10.17
C GLY A 65 -9.53 -15.68 10.58
N THR A 66 -10.70 -15.75 11.21
CA THR A 66 -11.41 -14.57 11.74
C THR A 66 -10.53 -13.80 12.74
N ALA A 67 -9.96 -14.51 13.72
CA ALA A 67 -9.15 -13.91 14.80
C ALA A 67 -7.92 -13.18 14.27
N LEU A 68 -7.30 -13.66 13.19
CA LEU A 68 -6.18 -13.00 12.54
C LEU A 68 -6.54 -11.63 11.94
N PHE A 69 -7.78 -11.42 11.52
CA PHE A 69 -8.19 -10.16 10.93
C PHE A 69 -8.76 -9.14 11.94
N VAL A 70 -9.20 -9.58 13.12
CA VAL A 70 -9.74 -8.68 14.14
C VAL A 70 -8.76 -7.57 14.56
N PRO A 71 -7.48 -7.86 14.88
CA PRO A 71 -6.52 -6.81 15.25
C PRO A 71 -6.28 -5.78 14.15
N MET A 72 -6.47 -6.15 12.88
CA MET A 72 -6.27 -5.24 11.74
C MET A 72 -7.31 -4.12 11.69
N LEU A 73 -8.52 -4.34 12.18
CA LEU A 73 -9.54 -3.28 12.28
C LEU A 73 -9.07 -2.13 13.18
N PHE A 74 -8.26 -2.45 14.18
CA PHE A 74 -7.74 -1.51 15.15
C PHE A 74 -6.31 -1.04 14.84
N SER A 75 -5.77 -1.36 13.67
CA SER A 75 -4.38 -1.07 13.29
C SER A 75 -4.02 0.42 13.38
N ARG A 76 -4.99 1.32 13.21
CA ARG A 76 -4.81 2.77 13.39
C ARG A 76 -4.47 3.17 14.83
N HIS A 77 -4.94 2.40 15.81
CA HIS A 77 -4.73 2.63 17.25
C HIS A 77 -3.52 1.88 17.80
N TRP A 78 -2.80 1.13 16.97
CA TRP A 78 -1.61 0.43 17.40
C TRP A 78 -0.52 1.42 17.81
N PRO A 79 0.25 1.12 18.87
CA PRO A 79 1.42 1.91 19.24
C PRO A 79 2.47 1.83 18.11
N ASP A 80 3.32 2.86 17.98
CA ASP A 80 4.21 3.01 16.83
C ASP A 80 5.20 1.85 16.67
N TRP A 81 5.65 1.25 17.79
CA TRP A 81 6.49 0.05 17.75
C TRP A 81 5.77 -1.16 17.14
N LEU A 82 4.45 -1.27 17.26
CA LEU A 82 3.66 -2.36 16.70
C LEU A 82 3.27 -2.07 15.24
N LYS A 83 3.13 -0.80 14.86
CA LYS A 83 2.86 -0.42 13.46
C LYS A 83 3.96 -0.87 12.50
N SER A 84 5.20 -0.95 12.96
CA SER A 84 6.31 -1.47 12.14
C SER A 84 6.15 -2.95 11.79
N TRP A 85 5.40 -3.71 12.60
CA TRP A 85 5.09 -5.13 12.39
C TRP A 85 3.84 -5.37 11.54
N LEU A 86 3.04 -4.32 11.28
CA LEU A 86 1.79 -4.44 10.53
C LEU A 86 1.94 -5.11 9.15
N PRO A 87 2.98 -4.82 8.34
CA PRO A 87 3.19 -5.51 7.07
C PRO A 87 3.39 -7.01 7.23
N TYR A 88 4.24 -7.42 8.17
CA TYR A 88 4.52 -8.84 8.43
C TYR A 88 3.26 -9.57 8.91
N TYR A 89 2.52 -8.93 9.81
CA TYR A 89 1.27 -9.46 10.31
C TYR A 89 0.22 -9.63 9.21
N TRP A 90 0.13 -8.65 8.30
CA TRP A 90 -0.73 -8.71 7.12
C TRP A 90 -0.38 -9.89 6.22
N TYR A 91 0.88 -10.03 5.83
CA TYR A 91 1.32 -11.12 4.97
C TYR A 91 1.14 -12.48 5.61
N PHE A 92 1.38 -12.60 6.91
CA PHE A 92 1.12 -13.83 7.66
C PHE A 92 -0.38 -14.17 7.66
N SER A 93 -1.24 -13.20 7.88
CA SER A 93 -2.69 -13.41 7.87
C SER A 93 -3.21 -13.81 6.49
N LEU A 94 -2.67 -13.20 5.42
CA LEU A 94 -2.99 -13.61 4.05
C LEU A 94 -2.46 -15.00 3.72
N LEU A 95 -1.25 -15.34 4.15
CA LEU A 95 -0.67 -16.67 3.98
C LEU A 95 -1.57 -17.74 4.57
N TYR A 96 -2.07 -17.51 5.78
CA TYR A 96 -2.99 -18.43 6.43
C TYR A 96 -4.34 -18.51 5.71
N SER A 97 -4.95 -17.36 5.43
CA SER A 97 -6.36 -17.28 5.02
C SER A 97 -6.59 -17.58 3.55
N LEU A 98 -5.60 -17.41 2.68
CA LEU A 98 -5.75 -17.63 1.24
C LEU A 98 -5.05 -18.94 0.80
N PRO A 99 -3.73 -19.00 0.61
CA PRO A 99 -3.13 -20.20 0.05
C PRO A 99 -3.17 -21.40 1.02
N PHE A 100 -2.89 -21.20 2.31
CA PHE A 100 -2.89 -22.30 3.26
C PHE A 100 -4.31 -22.87 3.49
N PHE A 101 -5.25 -22.03 3.91
CA PHE A 101 -6.59 -22.49 4.29
C PHE A 101 -7.32 -23.17 3.11
N PHE A 102 -7.36 -22.52 1.95
CA PHE A 102 -8.09 -23.07 0.81
C PHE A 102 -7.43 -24.33 0.23
N THR A 103 -6.10 -24.39 0.20
CA THR A 103 -5.39 -25.62 -0.22
C THR A 103 -5.63 -26.76 0.78
N TYR A 104 -5.56 -26.49 2.08
CA TYR A 104 -5.82 -27.50 3.10
C TYR A 104 -7.26 -28.04 3.02
N MET A 105 -8.25 -27.14 2.90
CA MET A 105 -9.65 -27.53 2.76
C MET A 105 -9.93 -28.30 1.46
N LEU A 106 -9.27 -27.93 0.37
CA LEU A 106 -9.32 -28.65 -0.89
C LEU A 106 -8.83 -30.10 -0.74
N LEU A 107 -7.70 -30.30 -0.09
CA LEU A 107 -7.12 -31.62 0.16
C LEU A 107 -8.02 -32.46 1.08
N LYS A 108 -8.51 -31.89 2.18
CA LYS A 108 -9.40 -32.58 3.14
C LYS A 108 -10.75 -32.97 2.54
N ASN A 109 -11.22 -32.23 1.53
CA ASN A 109 -12.44 -32.51 0.80
C ASN A 109 -12.20 -33.29 -0.52
N HIS A 110 -11.02 -33.90 -0.69
CA HIS A 110 -10.67 -34.75 -1.83
C HIS A 110 -10.89 -34.07 -3.20
N GLY A 111 -10.65 -32.76 -3.29
CA GLY A 111 -10.78 -32.02 -4.54
C GLY A 111 -12.24 -31.81 -5.00
N ALA A 112 -13.20 -31.72 -4.08
CA ALA A 112 -14.58 -31.39 -4.45
C ALA A 112 -14.66 -30.06 -5.22
N ASP A 113 -15.52 -29.98 -6.23
CA ASP A 113 -15.60 -28.84 -7.17
C ASP A 113 -15.81 -27.50 -6.49
N VAL A 114 -16.57 -27.45 -5.41
CA VAL A 114 -16.76 -26.27 -4.56
C VAL A 114 -15.43 -25.77 -4.01
N TRP A 115 -14.56 -26.66 -3.57
CA TRP A 115 -13.25 -26.31 -3.01
C TRP A 115 -12.23 -25.97 -4.09
N ILE A 116 -12.34 -26.54 -5.29
CA ILE A 116 -11.57 -26.11 -6.46
C ILE A 116 -11.95 -24.68 -6.81
N GLY A 117 -13.25 -24.38 -6.95
CA GLY A 117 -13.73 -23.02 -7.20
C GLY A 117 -13.30 -22.03 -6.12
N SER A 118 -13.41 -22.42 -4.84
CA SER A 118 -13.00 -21.57 -3.71
C SER A 118 -11.50 -21.29 -3.69
N ALA A 119 -10.66 -22.28 -4.02
CA ALA A 119 -9.22 -22.12 -4.11
C ALA A 119 -8.81 -21.23 -5.30
N LEU A 120 -9.50 -21.34 -6.44
CA LEU A 120 -9.30 -20.41 -7.58
C LEU A 120 -9.68 -18.97 -7.23
N VAL A 121 -10.80 -18.78 -6.51
CA VAL A 121 -11.17 -17.45 -5.99
C VAL A 121 -10.11 -16.93 -5.04
N ALA A 122 -9.53 -17.76 -4.17
CA ALA A 122 -8.43 -17.35 -3.29
C ALA A 122 -7.20 -16.91 -4.09
N VAL A 123 -6.81 -17.62 -5.15
CA VAL A 123 -5.73 -17.22 -6.07
C VAL A 123 -6.07 -15.89 -6.73
N PHE A 124 -7.29 -15.71 -7.21
CA PHE A 124 -7.72 -14.43 -7.80
C PHE A 124 -7.61 -13.26 -6.80
N VAL A 125 -8.05 -13.46 -5.56
CA VAL A 125 -7.91 -12.45 -4.50
C VAL A 125 -6.44 -12.16 -4.21
N MET A 126 -5.56 -13.16 -4.21
CA MET A 126 -4.12 -12.97 -4.07
C MET A 126 -3.55 -12.11 -5.21
N ILE A 127 -3.96 -12.34 -6.45
CA ILE A 127 -3.55 -11.53 -7.62
C ILE A 127 -3.94 -10.05 -7.43
N LEU A 128 -5.12 -9.77 -6.85
CA LEU A 128 -5.59 -8.40 -6.61
C LEU A 128 -4.88 -7.70 -5.44
N LEU A 129 -4.38 -8.46 -4.47
CA LEU A 129 -3.83 -7.90 -3.23
C LEU A 129 -2.30 -7.85 -3.19
N LEU A 130 -1.62 -8.74 -3.91
CA LEU A 130 -0.19 -8.96 -3.78
C LEU A 130 0.56 -8.52 -5.05
N ASP A 131 1.79 -8.07 -4.86
CA ASP A 131 2.75 -7.92 -5.95
C ASP A 131 3.19 -9.30 -6.47
N TRP A 132 3.77 -9.35 -7.66
CA TRP A 132 4.10 -10.60 -8.33
C TRP A 132 5.06 -11.52 -7.56
N VAL A 133 6.04 -10.94 -6.85
CA VAL A 133 7.01 -11.70 -6.03
C VAL A 133 6.33 -12.32 -4.82
N THR A 134 5.56 -11.50 -4.10
CA THR A 134 4.83 -11.93 -2.91
C THR A 134 3.73 -12.93 -3.26
N LEU A 135 3.05 -12.76 -4.40
CA LEU A 135 2.05 -13.69 -4.92
C LEU A 135 2.64 -15.09 -5.07
N ILE A 136 3.76 -15.21 -5.82
CA ILE A 136 4.42 -16.51 -6.03
C ILE A 136 4.92 -17.09 -4.69
N GLY A 137 5.60 -16.26 -3.90
CA GLY A 137 6.15 -16.69 -2.62
C GLY A 137 5.08 -17.20 -1.65
N GLN A 138 3.98 -16.47 -1.50
CA GLN A 138 2.88 -16.87 -0.64
C GLN A 138 2.14 -18.10 -1.17
N PHE A 139 1.92 -18.19 -2.47
CA PHE A 139 1.28 -19.36 -3.05
C PHE A 139 2.10 -20.64 -2.78
N VAL A 140 3.41 -20.62 -3.04
CA VAL A 140 4.28 -21.77 -2.83
C VAL A 140 4.39 -22.11 -1.35
N LEU A 141 4.64 -21.12 -0.49
CA LEU A 141 4.81 -21.34 0.95
C LEU A 141 3.50 -21.79 1.61
N GLY A 142 2.40 -21.11 1.32
CA GLY A 142 1.12 -21.43 1.93
C GLY A 142 0.55 -22.76 1.47
N SER A 143 0.60 -23.06 0.16
CA SER A 143 0.17 -24.38 -0.35
C SER A 143 1.11 -25.50 0.11
N GLY A 144 2.42 -25.26 0.14
CA GLY A 144 3.39 -26.24 0.68
C GLY A 144 3.15 -26.53 2.16
N LEU A 145 2.88 -25.50 2.97
CA LEU A 145 2.52 -25.66 4.37
C LEU A 145 1.20 -26.42 4.55
N ALA A 146 0.21 -26.15 3.70
CA ALA A 146 -1.07 -26.86 3.70
C ALA A 146 -0.90 -28.36 3.40
N VAL A 147 -0.07 -28.69 2.40
CA VAL A 147 0.29 -30.09 2.08
C VAL A 147 1.01 -30.75 3.27
N LEU A 148 1.97 -30.07 3.88
CA LEU A 148 2.68 -30.59 5.04
C LEU A 148 1.72 -30.89 6.20
N VAL A 149 0.85 -29.92 6.54
CA VAL A 149 -0.13 -30.11 7.63
C VAL A 149 -1.14 -31.20 7.27
N TYR A 150 -1.56 -31.30 6.00
CA TYR A 150 -2.42 -32.39 5.55
C TYR A 150 -1.76 -33.76 5.76
N MET A 151 -0.47 -33.91 5.39
CA MET A 151 0.27 -35.16 5.58
C MET A 151 0.42 -35.54 7.06
N LEU A 152 0.48 -34.55 7.97
CA LEU A 152 0.59 -34.78 9.41
C LEU A 152 -0.75 -35.05 10.11
N THR A 153 -1.87 -34.61 9.51
CA THR A 153 -3.20 -34.63 10.16
C THR A 153 -4.22 -35.48 9.44
N SER A 154 -3.86 -36.12 8.33
CA SER A 154 -4.77 -36.97 7.55
C SER A 154 -4.29 -38.39 7.51
N ASP A 155 -5.21 -39.30 7.74
CA ASP A 155 -4.95 -40.77 7.58
C ASP A 155 -4.95 -41.19 6.10
N VAL A 156 -5.47 -40.29 5.21
CA VAL A 156 -5.52 -40.56 3.76
C VAL A 156 -4.23 -40.04 3.13
N PRO A 157 -3.46 -40.92 2.44
CA PRO A 157 -2.21 -40.50 1.82
C PRO A 157 -2.46 -39.48 0.68
N LEU A 158 -1.52 -38.57 0.51
CA LEU A 158 -1.59 -37.54 -0.56
C LEU A 158 -1.68 -38.15 -1.97
N ALA A 159 -1.14 -39.36 -2.16
CA ALA A 159 -1.22 -40.10 -3.42
C ALA A 159 -2.66 -40.49 -3.81
N ALA A 160 -3.59 -40.53 -2.86
CA ALA A 160 -5.01 -40.76 -3.12
C ALA A 160 -5.78 -39.48 -3.57
N PHE A 161 -5.11 -38.34 -3.67
CA PHE A 161 -5.69 -37.14 -4.23
C PHE A 161 -5.71 -37.23 -5.76
N GLU A 162 -6.87 -37.23 -6.36
CA GLU A 162 -7.05 -37.49 -7.80
C GLU A 162 -7.12 -36.22 -8.65
N ARG A 163 -7.38 -35.05 -8.04
CA ARG A 163 -7.66 -33.79 -8.77
C ARG A 163 -6.39 -32.94 -8.96
N TRP A 164 -5.31 -33.56 -9.47
CA TRP A 164 -4.06 -32.85 -9.81
C TRP A 164 -4.20 -31.91 -11.01
N ASP A 165 -5.26 -32.11 -11.83
CA ASP A 165 -5.65 -31.19 -12.90
C ASP A 165 -5.82 -29.74 -12.39
N TYR A 166 -6.35 -29.56 -11.19
CA TYR A 166 -6.44 -28.25 -10.53
C TYR A 166 -5.09 -27.55 -10.40
N LEU A 167 -4.02 -28.28 -10.10
CA LEU A 167 -2.70 -27.69 -9.89
C LEU A 167 -2.20 -26.99 -11.16
N ALA A 168 -2.42 -27.59 -12.32
CA ALA A 168 -2.05 -26.97 -13.61
C ALA A 168 -2.81 -25.65 -13.82
N ILE A 169 -4.11 -25.62 -13.51
CA ILE A 169 -4.94 -24.41 -13.64
C ILE A 169 -4.47 -23.35 -12.64
N ALA A 170 -4.21 -23.73 -11.39
CA ALA A 170 -3.76 -22.81 -10.35
C ALA A 170 -2.36 -22.21 -10.69
N LEU A 171 -1.43 -23.03 -11.16
CA LEU A 171 -0.11 -22.56 -11.59
C LEU A 171 -0.20 -21.61 -12.77
N PHE A 172 -1.06 -21.91 -13.75
CA PHE A 172 -1.31 -20.99 -14.87
C PHE A 172 -1.90 -19.66 -14.39
N ALA A 173 -2.88 -19.69 -13.49
CA ALA A 173 -3.49 -18.48 -12.94
C ALA A 173 -2.48 -17.63 -12.16
N VAL A 174 -1.63 -18.26 -11.34
CA VAL A 174 -0.55 -17.57 -10.61
C VAL A 174 0.47 -16.97 -11.57
N ALA A 175 0.89 -17.71 -12.61
CA ALA A 175 1.84 -17.21 -13.60
C ALA A 175 1.27 -16.02 -14.38
N ALA A 176 0.04 -16.12 -14.87
CA ALA A 176 -0.65 -15.03 -15.58
C ALA A 176 -0.84 -13.81 -14.68
N GLY A 177 -1.25 -14.02 -13.42
CA GLY A 177 -1.39 -12.97 -12.44
C GLY A 177 -0.07 -12.29 -12.09
N ALA A 178 1.01 -13.06 -11.97
CA ALA A 178 2.35 -12.52 -11.71
C ALA A 178 2.83 -11.63 -12.86
N VAL A 179 2.62 -12.04 -14.12
CA VAL A 179 2.95 -11.23 -15.31
C VAL A 179 2.15 -9.92 -15.31
N SER A 180 0.82 -10.01 -15.09
CA SER A 180 -0.05 -8.83 -15.03
C SER A 180 0.37 -7.85 -13.92
N ASN A 181 0.72 -8.36 -12.76
CA ASN A 181 1.14 -7.53 -11.63
C ASN A 181 2.53 -6.91 -11.85
N TYR A 182 3.45 -7.62 -12.50
CA TYR A 182 4.75 -7.10 -12.87
C TYR A 182 4.63 -5.88 -13.81
N ASP A 183 3.81 -6.00 -14.86
CA ASP A 183 3.59 -4.91 -15.80
C ASP A 183 2.92 -3.71 -15.14
N SER A 184 1.92 -3.95 -14.29
CA SER A 184 1.23 -2.89 -13.56
C SER A 184 2.16 -2.14 -12.59
N GLU A 185 3.06 -2.84 -11.92
CA GLU A 185 4.05 -2.25 -11.02
C GLU A 185 5.07 -1.41 -11.79
N ARG A 186 5.53 -1.92 -12.94
CA ARG A 186 6.46 -1.21 -13.81
C ARG A 186 5.87 0.09 -14.34
N ILE A 187 4.64 0.06 -14.84
CA ILE A 187 3.92 1.26 -15.31
C ILE A 187 3.78 2.28 -14.17
N ARG A 188 3.44 1.83 -12.96
CA ARG A 188 3.33 2.72 -11.80
C ARG A 188 4.66 3.40 -11.46
N ILE A 189 5.76 2.67 -11.45
CA ILE A 189 7.11 3.21 -11.19
C ILE A 189 7.49 4.23 -12.26
N GLU A 190 7.20 3.96 -13.53
CA GLU A 190 7.45 4.89 -14.63
C GLU A 190 6.62 6.17 -14.50
N GLN A 191 5.35 6.08 -14.11
CA GLN A 191 4.48 7.22 -13.83
C GLN A 191 4.97 8.07 -12.66
N GLU A 192 5.40 7.44 -11.56
CA GLU A 192 5.97 8.14 -10.40
C GLU A 192 7.26 8.88 -10.79
N ARG A 193 8.13 8.26 -11.58
CA ARG A 193 9.36 8.90 -12.08
C ARG A 193 9.05 10.09 -13.01
N ALA A 194 8.10 9.95 -13.91
CA ALA A 194 7.67 11.02 -14.81
C ALA A 194 7.08 12.20 -14.02
N MET A 195 6.26 11.91 -13.01
CA MET A 195 5.68 12.95 -12.14
C MET A 195 6.77 13.70 -11.35
N LEU A 196 7.77 13.00 -10.78
CA LEU A 196 8.88 13.62 -10.07
C LEU A 196 9.75 14.47 -10.99
N ALA A 197 10.02 14.01 -12.21
CA ALA A 197 10.77 14.78 -13.21
C ALA A 197 10.03 16.06 -13.59
N THR A 198 8.70 15.98 -13.81
CA THR A 198 7.85 17.15 -14.13
C THR A 198 7.82 18.13 -12.95
N ALA A 199 7.66 17.65 -11.71
CA ALA A 199 7.68 18.49 -10.53
C ALA A 199 9.03 19.22 -10.36
N GLY A 200 10.14 18.55 -10.66
CA GLY A 200 11.48 19.15 -10.67
C GLY A 200 11.62 20.26 -11.70
N SER A 201 11.11 20.06 -12.93
CA SER A 201 11.11 21.08 -14.00
C SER A 201 10.28 22.30 -13.59
N ILE A 202 9.04 22.09 -13.10
CA ILE A 202 8.15 23.17 -12.63
C ILE A 202 8.81 23.94 -11.49
N ALA A 203 9.43 23.27 -10.52
CA ALA A 203 10.13 23.95 -9.43
C ALA A 203 11.29 24.82 -9.93
N HIS A 204 12.02 24.35 -10.95
CA HIS A 204 13.10 25.12 -11.57
C HIS A 204 12.55 26.33 -12.34
N GLU A 205 11.48 26.16 -13.12
CA GLU A 205 10.83 27.23 -13.86
C GLU A 205 10.20 28.30 -12.96
N LEU A 206 9.67 27.92 -11.80
CA LEU A 206 9.11 28.85 -10.82
C LEU A 206 10.20 29.59 -10.03
N ARG A 207 11.38 29.02 -9.87
CA ARG A 207 12.49 29.65 -9.11
C ARG A 207 12.92 30.99 -9.71
N THR A 208 12.98 31.10 -11.03
CA THR A 208 13.42 32.32 -11.74
C THR A 208 12.45 33.49 -11.53
N PRO A 209 11.12 33.35 -11.76
CA PRO A 209 10.20 34.46 -11.51
C PRO A 209 10.10 34.80 -10.00
N LEU A 210 10.18 33.81 -9.11
CA LEU A 210 10.18 34.08 -7.67
C LEU A 210 11.42 34.86 -7.24
N LEU A 211 12.62 34.55 -7.77
CA LEU A 211 13.83 35.34 -7.54
C LEU A 211 13.70 36.75 -8.06
N SER A 212 13.10 36.96 -9.24
CA SER A 212 12.86 38.28 -9.80
C SER A 212 11.88 39.11 -8.95
N ILE A 213 10.81 38.49 -8.48
CA ILE A 213 9.85 39.13 -7.56
C ILE A 213 10.55 39.53 -6.25
N ARG A 214 11.33 38.62 -5.68
CA ARG A 214 12.09 38.86 -4.44
C ARG A 214 13.10 39.98 -4.61
N ALA A 215 13.85 39.99 -5.72
CA ALA A 215 14.80 41.05 -6.02
C ALA A 215 14.11 42.42 -6.21
N GLY A 216 12.97 42.44 -6.89
CA GLY A 216 12.15 43.64 -7.04
C GLY A 216 11.58 44.15 -5.72
N ALA A 217 11.09 43.25 -4.85
CA ALA A 217 10.61 43.60 -3.52
C ALA A 217 11.74 44.15 -2.64
N ALA A 218 12.91 43.50 -2.67
CA ALA A 218 14.10 43.99 -1.94
C ALA A 218 14.58 45.36 -2.43
N GLY A 219 14.58 45.58 -3.75
CA GLY A 219 14.88 46.89 -4.34
C GLY A 219 13.89 47.96 -3.88
N LEU A 220 12.60 47.68 -3.89
CA LEU A 220 11.56 48.59 -3.38
C LEU A 220 11.77 48.87 -1.87
N ALA A 221 12.00 47.87 -1.06
CA ALA A 221 12.25 48.04 0.36
C ALA A 221 13.48 48.91 0.64
N HIS A 222 14.53 48.82 -0.18
CA HIS A 222 15.75 49.57 -0.04
C HIS A 222 15.59 51.06 -0.48
N TYR A 223 14.95 51.31 -1.65
CA TYR A 223 14.93 52.63 -2.22
C TYR A 223 13.68 53.48 -1.83
N LEU A 224 12.58 52.83 -1.49
CA LEU A 224 11.29 53.49 -1.19
C LEU A 224 11.41 54.44 0.01
N PRO A 225 12.11 54.15 1.11
CA PRO A 225 12.29 55.12 2.21
C PRO A 225 12.96 56.40 1.77
N ALA A 226 14.08 56.30 1.03
CA ALA A 226 14.82 57.46 0.54
C ALA A 226 14.00 58.33 -0.45
N LEU A 227 13.21 57.69 -1.33
CA LEU A 227 12.31 58.38 -2.25
C LEU A 227 11.18 59.11 -1.51
N ILE A 228 10.65 58.54 -0.45
CA ILE A 228 9.62 59.14 0.40
C ILE A 228 10.20 60.37 1.11
N GLU A 229 11.39 60.26 1.69
CA GLU A 229 12.08 61.36 2.37
C GLU A 229 12.38 62.54 1.40
N ALA A 230 12.89 62.22 0.21
CA ALA A 230 13.12 63.19 -0.85
C ALA A 230 11.84 63.90 -1.28
N HIS A 231 10.73 63.17 -1.41
CA HIS A 231 9.43 63.73 -1.74
C HIS A 231 8.91 64.67 -0.64
N GLU A 232 9.05 64.28 0.62
CA GLU A 232 8.66 65.14 1.76
C GLU A 232 9.51 66.40 1.86
N MET A 233 10.82 66.33 1.61
CA MET A 233 11.70 67.47 1.57
C MET A 233 11.33 68.44 0.44
N ALA A 234 11.05 67.95 -0.78
CA ALA A 234 10.63 68.74 -1.88
C ALA A 234 9.31 69.47 -1.58
N GLN A 235 8.36 68.79 -0.96
CA GLN A 235 7.09 69.35 -0.56
C GLN A 235 7.24 70.48 0.49
N ARG A 236 8.11 70.28 1.48
CA ARG A 236 8.45 71.29 2.50
C ARG A 236 9.16 72.50 1.92
N SER A 237 9.92 72.34 0.83
CA SER A 237 10.64 73.37 0.12
C SER A 237 9.79 74.16 -0.89
N GLY A 238 8.49 73.88 -0.97
CA GLY A 238 7.55 74.58 -1.86
C GLY A 238 7.70 74.22 -3.34
N LEU A 239 8.43 73.17 -3.69
CA LEU A 239 8.56 72.68 -5.05
C LEU A 239 7.28 72.03 -5.52
N PRO A 240 6.89 72.21 -6.81
CA PRO A 240 5.68 71.55 -7.36
C PRO A 240 5.91 70.06 -7.47
N VAL A 241 5.45 69.30 -6.47
CA VAL A 241 5.48 67.82 -6.46
C VAL A 241 4.05 67.28 -6.66
N SER A 242 3.91 66.22 -7.46
CA SER A 242 2.63 65.59 -7.70
C SER A 242 2.13 64.95 -6.37
N PRO A 243 0.86 65.21 -5.95
CA PRO A 243 0.35 64.69 -4.71
C PRO A 243 0.25 63.14 -4.77
N ILE A 244 0.89 62.48 -3.81
CA ILE A 244 0.68 61.04 -3.65
C ILE A 244 -0.70 60.85 -3.03
N ARG A 245 -1.61 60.14 -3.71
CA ARG A 245 -3.00 59.96 -3.27
C ARG A 245 -3.03 59.38 -1.87
N ALA A 246 -3.75 60.01 -0.95
CA ALA A 246 -3.84 59.69 0.46
C ALA A 246 -4.25 58.22 0.76
N THR A 247 -5.03 57.63 -0.16
CA THR A 247 -5.46 56.20 -0.07
C THR A 247 -4.30 55.22 -0.06
N HIS A 248 -3.08 55.62 -0.45
CA HIS A 248 -1.91 54.78 -0.43
C HIS A 248 -0.91 55.11 0.69
N VAL A 249 -1.15 56.19 1.45
CA VAL A 249 -0.21 56.68 2.48
C VAL A 249 -0.39 55.93 3.82
N ASP A 250 -1.64 55.60 4.21
CA ASP A 250 -1.92 54.85 5.42
C ASP A 250 -1.51 53.39 5.34
N SER A 251 -1.39 52.83 4.13
CA SER A 251 -0.89 51.48 3.94
C SER A 251 0.66 51.39 3.98
N ARG A 252 1.41 52.53 4.01
CA ARG A 252 2.87 52.53 3.99
C ARG A 252 3.51 51.84 5.18
N LYS A 253 3.02 52.07 6.39
CA LYS A 253 3.49 51.40 7.61
C LYS A 253 3.20 49.91 7.64
N GLY A 254 2.06 49.52 7.02
CA GLY A 254 1.65 48.11 6.93
C GLY A 254 2.38 47.30 5.83
N VAL A 255 2.85 47.96 4.73
CA VAL A 255 3.57 47.27 3.66
C VAL A 255 5.03 47.05 4.02
N LEU A 256 5.71 48.04 4.63
CA LEU A 256 7.09 47.90 5.03
C LEU A 256 7.29 46.87 6.17
N SER A 257 6.31 46.75 7.10
CA SER A 257 6.36 45.76 8.17
C SER A 257 6.04 44.29 7.74
N ARG A 258 5.69 44.07 6.48
CA ARG A 258 5.45 42.73 5.90
C ARG A 258 6.55 42.27 4.97
N ILE A 259 7.59 43.06 4.76
CA ILE A 259 8.72 42.75 3.88
C ILE A 259 9.92 42.24 4.68
N ASP A 260 9.94 42.45 5.98
CA ASP A 260 10.88 41.83 6.95
C ASP A 260 10.31 40.47 7.39
#